data_2e93a82f5f6a18846f45be98325aaa68
#
_entry.id   2e93a82f5f6a18846f45be98325aaa68
#
_cell.length_a   1.000
_cell.length_b   1.000
_cell.length_c   1.000
_cell.angle_alpha   90.00
_cell.angle_beta   90.00
_cell.angle_gamma   90.00
#
_symmetry.space_group_name_H-M   'P 1'
#
loop_
_entity.id
_entity.type
_entity.pdbx_description
1 polymer ?
#
loop_
_entity_poly.entity_id
_entity_poly.type
_entity_poly.pdbx_seq_one_letter_code
_entity_poly.pdbx_strand_id
1 'polypeptide(L)'
;MSLYVFSDAPIEDIVDLLLQEPYTENVIAYNDNPEAYDIRTVDGVLISMDYGVNIYNDTLDTLIFVPDEEEELQRKIFESVKKLRYKVTFCVPRSSEETVYMPDNPLPAVPA
;
A
#
# COMPACT_ATOMS: atom_id res chain seq x y z
N MET A 1 7.75 11.25 5.17
CA MET A 1 7.33 9.93 4.69
C MET A 1 7.41 9.87 3.18
N SER A 2 7.79 8.74 2.64
CA SER A 2 7.90 8.57 1.19
C SER A 2 6.84 7.59 0.69
N LEU A 3 6.42 7.75 -0.55
CA LEU A 3 5.48 6.86 -1.22
C LEU A 3 6.27 5.82 -2.02
N TYR A 4 6.03 4.54 -1.77
CA TYR A 4 6.74 3.47 -2.46
C TYR A 4 5.83 2.45 -3.11
N VAL A 5 4.64 2.23 -2.56
CA VAL A 5 3.69 1.24 -3.10
C VAL A 5 2.33 1.91 -3.23
N PHE A 6 1.68 1.69 -4.37
CA PHE A 6 0.29 2.10 -4.53
C PHE A 6 -0.47 1.06 -5.35
N SER A 7 -1.77 0.99 -5.13
CA SER A 7 -2.60 -0.04 -5.72
C SER A 7 -4.01 0.44 -5.98
N ASP A 8 -4.69 -0.18 -6.96
CA ASP A 8 -6.10 0.01 -7.23
C ASP A 8 -6.99 -0.65 -6.17
N ALA A 9 -6.44 -1.46 -5.28
CA ALA A 9 -7.20 -2.16 -4.25
C ALA A 9 -7.80 -1.18 -3.25
N PRO A 10 -9.04 -1.43 -2.77
CA PRO A 10 -9.61 -0.63 -1.68
C PRO A 10 -8.71 -0.67 -0.44
N ILE A 11 -8.61 0.46 0.25
CA ILE A 11 -7.72 0.59 1.40
C ILE A 11 -8.05 -0.41 2.50
N GLU A 12 -9.32 -0.72 2.72
CA GLU A 12 -9.77 -1.68 3.73
C GLU A 12 -9.23 -3.08 3.44
N ASP A 13 -9.19 -3.47 2.17
CA ASP A 13 -8.67 -4.79 1.77
C ASP A 13 -7.17 -4.88 2.03
N ILE A 14 -6.43 -3.80 1.77
CA ILE A 14 -5.00 -3.74 2.03
C ILE A 14 -4.73 -3.77 3.54
N VAL A 15 -5.49 -3.01 4.32
CA VAL A 15 -5.35 -3.00 5.78
C VAL A 15 -5.59 -4.40 6.35
N ASP A 16 -6.68 -5.07 5.95
CA ASP A 16 -7.00 -6.41 6.42
C ASP A 16 -5.91 -7.41 6.07
N LEU A 17 -5.38 -7.31 4.84
CA LEU A 17 -4.30 -8.19 4.40
C LEU A 17 -3.03 -7.98 5.23
N LEU A 18 -2.61 -6.73 5.40
CA LEU A 18 -1.36 -6.41 6.10
C LEU A 18 -1.42 -6.75 7.58
N LEU A 19 -2.58 -6.61 8.21
CA LEU A 19 -2.76 -7.00 9.62
C LEU A 19 -2.55 -8.50 9.84
N GLN A 20 -2.72 -9.33 8.81
CA GLN A 20 -2.52 -10.77 8.89
C GLN A 20 -1.09 -11.20 8.56
N GLU A 21 -0.25 -10.29 8.05
CA GLU A 21 1.12 -10.61 7.70
C GLU A 21 2.01 -10.71 8.95
N PRO A 22 2.99 -11.65 8.97
CA PRO A 22 3.78 -11.88 10.18
C PRO A 22 4.72 -10.74 10.54
N TYR A 23 5.00 -9.81 9.63
CA TYR A 23 5.87 -8.68 9.89
C TYR A 23 5.14 -7.45 10.46
N THR A 24 3.81 -7.50 10.60
CA THR A 24 3.03 -6.40 11.18
C THR A 24 2.45 -6.78 12.54
N GLU A 25 2.23 -5.77 13.38
CA GLU A 25 1.40 -5.94 14.58
C GLU A 25 -0.06 -6.09 14.14
N ASN A 26 -0.83 -6.86 14.90
CA ASN A 26 -2.23 -7.13 14.57
C ASN A 26 -3.16 -6.05 15.15
N VAL A 27 -2.77 -4.79 15.05
CA VAL A 27 -3.53 -3.64 15.54
C VAL A 27 -3.34 -2.45 14.62
N ILE A 28 -4.44 -1.71 14.40
CA ILE A 28 -4.40 -0.43 13.70
C ILE A 28 -3.99 0.63 14.71
N ALA A 29 -2.96 1.41 14.38
CA ALA A 29 -2.54 2.52 15.23
C ALA A 29 -3.57 3.66 15.16
N TYR A 30 -3.70 4.42 16.26
CA TYR A 30 -4.60 5.57 16.29
C TYR A 30 -4.17 6.62 15.28
N ASN A 31 -5.14 7.17 14.56
CA ASN A 31 -4.94 8.24 13.59
C ASN A 31 -6.15 9.20 13.64
N ASP A 32 -5.88 10.50 13.63
CA ASP A 32 -6.92 11.53 13.64
C ASP A 32 -7.69 11.64 12.32
N ASN A 33 -7.08 11.19 11.22
CA ASN A 33 -7.70 11.21 9.90
C ASN A 33 -8.54 9.95 9.70
N PRO A 34 -9.89 10.08 9.59
CA PRO A 34 -10.75 8.90 9.44
C PRO A 34 -10.58 8.15 8.11
N GLU A 35 -9.93 8.76 7.11
CA GLU A 35 -9.70 8.16 5.79
C GLU A 35 -8.31 7.53 5.67
N ALA A 36 -7.47 7.68 6.68
CA ALA A 36 -6.12 7.16 6.70
C ALA A 36 -5.97 6.05 7.75
N TYR A 37 -5.04 5.14 7.50
CA TYR A 37 -4.74 4.05 8.43
C TYR A 37 -3.23 3.98 8.64
N ASP A 38 -2.85 3.78 9.90
CA ASP A 38 -1.46 3.52 10.27
C ASP A 38 -1.36 2.12 10.86
N ILE A 39 -0.43 1.33 10.33
CA ILE A 39 -0.11 0.00 10.84
C ILE A 39 1.35 0.00 11.24
N ARG A 40 1.66 -0.65 12.37
CA ARG A 40 3.03 -0.77 12.84
C ARG A 40 3.57 -2.16 12.57
N THR A 41 4.84 -2.23 12.17
CA THR A 41 5.55 -3.51 12.07
C THR A 41 5.96 -3.99 13.45
N VAL A 42 6.34 -5.28 13.57
CA VAL A 42 6.84 -5.85 14.81
C VAL A 42 8.14 -5.19 15.27
N ASP A 43 8.86 -4.55 14.35
CA ASP A 43 10.09 -3.79 14.66
C ASP A 43 9.83 -2.31 14.96
N GLY A 44 8.56 -1.90 14.98
CA GLY A 44 8.19 -0.54 15.34
C GLY A 44 8.15 0.46 14.19
N VAL A 45 8.29 0.02 12.94
CA VAL A 45 8.23 0.90 11.77
C VAL A 45 6.75 1.19 11.43
N LEU A 46 6.46 2.44 11.13
CA LEU A 46 5.09 2.85 10.79
C LEU A 46 4.84 2.75 9.29
N ILE A 47 3.76 2.06 8.92
CA ILE A 47 3.24 2.00 7.56
C ILE A 47 1.97 2.85 7.53
N SER A 48 1.97 3.93 6.75
CA SER A 48 0.81 4.81 6.63
C SER A 48 0.13 4.62 5.28
N MET A 49 -1.20 4.60 5.29
CA MET A 49 -1.98 4.41 4.07
C MET A 49 -3.05 5.49 3.95
N ASP A 50 -3.26 5.97 2.72
CA ASP A 50 -4.24 7.00 2.42
C ASP A 50 -4.77 6.79 1.00
N TYR A 51 -5.80 7.54 0.63
CA TYR A 51 -6.33 7.55 -0.72
C TYR A 51 -5.69 8.64 -1.56
N GLY A 52 -5.47 8.32 -2.84
CA GLY A 52 -5.19 9.31 -3.86
C GLY A 52 -6.16 9.15 -5.03
N VAL A 53 -6.50 10.24 -5.70
CA VAL A 53 -7.32 10.18 -6.90
C VAL A 53 -6.41 10.10 -8.12
N ASN A 54 -6.60 9.06 -8.93
CA ASN A 54 -5.93 8.94 -10.23
C ASN A 54 -6.70 9.79 -11.23
N ILE A 55 -6.14 10.94 -11.58
CA ILE A 55 -6.80 11.92 -12.47
C ILE A 55 -6.94 11.42 -13.90
N TYR A 56 -6.18 10.43 -14.32
CA TYR A 56 -6.26 9.89 -15.67
C TYR A 56 -7.41 8.90 -15.84
N ASN A 57 -7.73 8.15 -14.79
CA ASN A 57 -8.73 7.09 -14.82
C ASN A 57 -9.97 7.40 -13.99
N ASP A 58 -9.97 8.50 -13.26
CA ASP A 58 -11.05 8.88 -12.33
C ASP A 58 -11.35 7.77 -11.32
N THR A 59 -10.30 7.17 -10.78
CA THR A 59 -10.37 6.08 -9.81
C THR A 59 -9.62 6.44 -8.53
N LEU A 60 -9.90 5.72 -7.45
CA LEU A 60 -9.18 5.85 -6.19
C LEU A 60 -8.01 4.86 -6.17
N ASP A 61 -6.83 5.38 -5.86
CA ASP A 61 -5.66 4.56 -5.58
C ASP A 61 -5.39 4.56 -4.07
N THR A 62 -4.99 3.43 -3.53
CA THR A 62 -4.47 3.38 -2.17
C THR A 62 -2.97 3.65 -2.20
N LEU A 63 -2.54 4.64 -1.43
CA LEU A 63 -1.15 5.08 -1.34
C LEU A 63 -0.56 4.51 -0.05
N ILE A 64 0.58 3.82 -0.15
CA ILE A 64 1.24 3.19 0.98
C ILE A 64 2.59 3.87 1.19
N PHE A 65 2.74 4.54 2.32
CA PHE A 65 3.93 5.32 2.67
C PHE A 65 4.78 4.54 3.66
N VAL A 66 6.06 4.40 3.33
CA VAL A 66 7.05 3.70 4.14
C VAL A 66 8.31 4.56 4.20
N PRO A 67 9.07 4.58 5.31
CA PRO A 67 10.32 5.33 5.38
C PRO A 67 11.33 4.89 4.32
N ASP A 68 12.14 5.84 3.82
CA ASP A 68 13.11 5.64 2.74
C ASP A 68 14.11 4.51 3.01
N GLU A 69 14.57 4.39 4.26
CA GLU A 69 15.57 3.41 4.66
C GLU A 69 15.05 1.97 4.77
N GLU A 70 13.72 1.78 4.67
CA GLU A 70 13.08 0.47 4.88
C GLU A 70 12.80 -0.25 3.56
N GLU A 71 13.83 -0.46 2.74
CA GLU A 71 13.69 -1.07 1.40
C GLU A 71 13.15 -2.50 1.46
N GLU A 72 13.59 -3.30 2.42
CA GLU A 72 13.12 -4.68 2.55
C GLU A 72 11.64 -4.73 2.92
N LEU A 73 11.21 -3.84 3.81
CA LEU A 73 9.80 -3.73 4.19
C LEU A 73 8.94 -3.33 2.99
N GLN A 74 9.40 -2.40 2.18
CA GLN A 74 8.71 -1.97 0.96
C GLN A 74 8.48 -3.15 0.01
N ARG A 75 9.50 -4.00 -0.17
CA ARG A 75 9.38 -5.19 -1.02
C ARG A 75 8.41 -6.21 -0.45
N LYS A 76 8.41 -6.40 0.87
CA LYS A 76 7.47 -7.29 1.55
C LYS A 76 6.03 -6.80 1.37
N ILE A 77 5.80 -5.50 1.48
CA ILE A 77 4.48 -4.90 1.27
C ILE A 77 4.03 -5.11 -0.18
N PHE A 78 4.89 -4.86 -1.14
CA PHE A 78 4.59 -5.08 -2.56
C PHE A 78 4.19 -6.53 -2.81
N GLU A 79 4.96 -7.50 -2.30
CA GLU A 79 4.64 -8.92 -2.45
C GLU A 79 3.33 -9.30 -1.77
N SER A 80 3.03 -8.71 -0.61
CA SER A 80 1.78 -8.96 0.10
C SER A 80 0.57 -8.43 -0.68
N VAL A 81 0.65 -7.19 -1.16
CA VAL A 81 -0.47 -6.53 -1.85
C VAL A 81 -0.79 -7.21 -3.19
N LYS A 82 0.19 -7.83 -3.83
CA LYS A 82 -0.02 -8.61 -5.06
C LYS A 82 -1.05 -9.73 -4.89
N LYS A 83 -1.25 -10.21 -3.67
CA LYS A 83 -2.22 -11.30 -3.38
C LYS A 83 -3.67 -10.89 -3.61
N LEU A 84 -3.97 -9.60 -3.68
CA LEU A 84 -5.34 -9.08 -3.79
C LEU A 84 -5.87 -9.00 -5.22
N ARG A 85 -5.11 -9.40 -6.23
CA ARG A 85 -5.53 -9.43 -7.64
C ARG A 85 -5.86 -8.04 -8.22
N TYR A 86 -5.28 -6.99 -7.67
CA TYR A 86 -5.35 -5.63 -8.22
C TYR A 86 -3.98 -5.24 -8.78
N LYS A 87 -3.97 -4.21 -9.63
CA LYS A 87 -2.72 -3.62 -10.09
C LYS A 87 -1.96 -3.04 -8.90
N VAL A 88 -0.67 -3.30 -8.82
CA VAL A 88 0.22 -2.78 -7.77
C VAL A 88 1.44 -2.16 -8.42
N THR A 89 1.81 -0.98 -8.00
CA THR A 89 3.00 -0.29 -8.46
C THR A 89 3.97 -0.09 -7.30
N PHE A 90 5.22 -0.49 -7.51
CA PHE A 90 6.31 -0.29 -6.57
C PHE A 90 7.31 0.68 -7.16
N CYS A 91 7.56 1.79 -6.45
CA CYS A 91 8.52 2.80 -6.85
C CYS A 91 9.85 2.54 -6.14
N VAL A 92 10.92 2.35 -6.91
CA VAL A 92 12.25 2.13 -6.33
C VAL A 92 12.73 3.43 -5.67
N PRO A 93 13.14 3.39 -4.39
CA PRO A 93 13.63 4.58 -3.71
C PRO A 93 14.79 5.25 -4.45
N ARG A 94 14.76 6.57 -4.54
CA ARG A 94 15.81 7.39 -5.19
C ARG A 94 16.02 7.10 -6.67
N SER A 95 15.01 6.51 -7.33
CA SER A 95 15.04 6.19 -8.75
C SER A 95 13.73 6.63 -9.39
N SER A 96 13.75 6.85 -10.69
CA SER A 96 12.52 7.05 -11.46
C SER A 96 11.90 5.73 -11.94
N GLU A 97 12.52 4.59 -11.60
CA GLU A 97 12.04 3.29 -12.03
C GLU A 97 10.84 2.83 -11.23
N GLU A 98 9.89 2.23 -11.93
CA GLU A 98 8.71 1.63 -11.32
C GLU A 98 8.61 0.18 -11.73
N THR A 99 8.15 -0.66 -10.80
CA THR A 99 7.79 -2.05 -11.08
C THR A 99 6.28 -2.17 -10.96
N VAL A 100 5.63 -2.55 -12.05
CA VAL A 100 4.16 -2.69 -12.09
C VAL A 100 3.81 -4.16 -12.14
N TYR A 101 2.97 -4.59 -11.20
CA TYR A 101 2.35 -5.91 -11.23
C TYR A 101 0.91 -5.78 -11.72
N MET A 102 0.59 -6.50 -12.79
CA MET A 102 -0.77 -6.58 -13.33
C MET A 102 -1.19 -8.05 -13.31
N PRO A 103 -2.18 -8.43 -12.50
CA PRO A 103 -2.65 -9.82 -12.51
C PRO A 103 -3.36 -10.16 -13.82
N ASP A 104 -3.50 -11.46 -14.14
CA ASP A 104 -4.13 -11.93 -15.38
C ASP A 104 -5.60 -11.51 -15.49
N ASN A 105 -6.31 -11.54 -14.37
CA ASN A 105 -7.72 -11.12 -14.28
C ASN A 105 -7.85 -10.08 -13.18
N PRO A 106 -7.43 -8.82 -13.43
CA PRO A 106 -7.47 -7.79 -12.40
C PRO A 106 -8.91 -7.45 -12.01
N LEU A 107 -9.11 -7.22 -10.72
CA LEU A 107 -10.37 -6.69 -10.22
C LEU A 107 -10.47 -5.22 -10.63
N PRO A 108 -11.69 -4.70 -10.85
CA PRO A 108 -11.88 -3.32 -11.28
C PRO A 108 -11.47 -2.33 -10.18
N ALA A 109 -10.85 -1.22 -10.61
CA ALA A 109 -10.49 -0.13 -9.71
C ALA A 109 -11.74 0.53 -9.13
N VAL A 110 -11.60 1.11 -7.93
CA VAL A 110 -12.69 1.81 -7.26
C VAL A 110 -12.88 3.18 -7.93
N PRO A 111 -14.12 3.53 -8.38
CA PRO A 111 -14.37 4.86 -8.94
C PRO A 111 -14.18 5.96 -7.88
N ALA A 112 -13.65 7.07 -8.33
CA ALA A 112 -13.47 8.24 -7.47
C ALA A 112 -14.80 8.93 -7.17
#